data_45e12cbde58d8c7f29674fd0a998893f
#
_entry.id   45e12cbde58d8c7f29674fd0a998893f
#
_cell.length_a   1.000
_cell.length_b   1.000
_cell.length_c   1.000
_cell.angle_alpha   90.00
_cell.angle_beta   90.00
_cell.angle_gamma   90.00
#
_symmetry.space_group_name_H-M   'P 1'
#
loop_
_entity.id
_entity.type
_entity.pdbx_description
1 polymer ?
#
loop_
_entity_poly.entity_id
_entity_poly.type
_entity_poly.pdbx_seq_one_letter_code
_entity_poly.pdbx_strand_id
1 'polypeptide(L)'
;LLNEENPHHLYQPYRLPGQQYDDESGLCYNRNRYYDPLQGRYITQDPIGLSGGLNTYSYPLNPINEIDPLGLKVIVVASDPNEAKLLQEAYAQLNTTKRGQEITKPLEDSKDVYNIYTIHRDAFYCPAGTTDVSCQGKEKAVFIEPNECVKLPTAQGLEVTSLAVELGHELGHAHGVHDDGGDRMNNVNLNENPIRAGLGENPRTAYVVPRVEWEKCRK
;
A
#
# COMPACT_ATOMS: atom_id res chain seq x y z
N LEU A 1 4.90 -4.21 -28.50
CA LEU A 1 4.20 -5.16 -27.61
C LEU A 1 2.77 -5.49 -28.07
N LEU A 2 2.35 -5.00 -29.22
CA LEU A 2 0.96 -5.04 -29.63
C LEU A 2 0.69 -6.02 -30.78
N ASN A 3 1.61 -6.93 -31.03
CA ASN A 3 1.47 -7.90 -32.13
C ASN A 3 1.98 -9.29 -31.71
N GLU A 4 1.74 -9.69 -30.46
CA GLU A 4 1.91 -11.09 -30.10
C GLU A 4 0.74 -11.87 -30.66
N GLU A 5 1.04 -12.80 -31.57
CA GLU A 5 0.07 -13.79 -32.02
C GLU A 5 -0.44 -14.53 -30.77
N ASN A 6 -1.72 -14.48 -30.53
CA ASN A 6 -2.40 -15.25 -29.48
C ASN A 6 -2.98 -16.55 -30.08
N PRO A 7 -2.14 -17.57 -30.35
CA PRO A 7 -2.56 -18.78 -31.07
C PRO A 7 -3.54 -19.63 -30.28
N HIS A 8 -3.68 -19.36 -28.97
CA HIS A 8 -4.58 -20.10 -28.08
C HIS A 8 -5.85 -19.30 -27.75
N HIS A 9 -6.03 -18.10 -28.31
CA HIS A 9 -7.15 -17.21 -28.03
C HIS A 9 -7.37 -16.96 -26.52
N LEU A 10 -6.27 -16.87 -25.75
CA LEU A 10 -6.33 -16.63 -24.33
C LEU A 10 -6.71 -15.16 -24.08
N TYR A 11 -7.75 -14.95 -23.34
CA TYR A 11 -8.16 -13.61 -22.91
C TYR A 11 -7.39 -13.24 -21.62
N GLN A 12 -6.51 -12.23 -21.74
CA GLN A 12 -5.76 -11.70 -20.59
C GLN A 12 -6.01 -10.20 -20.48
N PRO A 13 -6.98 -9.78 -19.64
CA PRO A 13 -7.33 -8.38 -19.49
C PRO A 13 -6.38 -7.60 -18.58
N TYR A 14 -5.60 -8.27 -17.73
CA TYR A 14 -4.69 -7.59 -16.82
C TYR A 14 -3.47 -7.04 -17.55
N ARG A 15 -3.09 -5.78 -17.21
CA ARG A 15 -1.97 -5.05 -17.81
C ARG A 15 -0.94 -4.69 -16.76
N LEU A 16 -0.60 -3.42 -16.59
CA LEU A 16 0.23 -2.97 -15.48
C LEU A 16 -0.51 -3.18 -14.15
N PRO A 17 0.20 -3.25 -13.02
CA PRO A 17 -0.42 -3.48 -11.71
C PRO A 17 -1.59 -2.51 -11.44
N GLY A 18 -2.74 -3.06 -11.08
CA GLY A 18 -3.98 -2.31 -10.89
C GLY A 18 -4.80 -2.02 -12.15
N GLN A 19 -4.29 -2.37 -13.34
CA GLN A 19 -4.94 -2.07 -14.61
C GLN A 19 -5.67 -3.28 -15.21
N GLN A 20 -6.87 -3.02 -15.72
CA GLN A 20 -7.65 -3.95 -16.51
C GLN A 20 -7.90 -3.35 -17.90
N TYR A 21 -7.56 -4.11 -18.94
CA TYR A 21 -7.80 -3.69 -20.32
C TYR A 21 -9.27 -3.75 -20.66
N ASP A 22 -9.74 -2.69 -21.29
CA ASP A 22 -11.09 -2.55 -21.83
C ASP A 22 -11.02 -2.67 -23.36
N ASP A 23 -11.52 -3.79 -23.89
CA ASP A 23 -11.50 -4.10 -25.32
C ASP A 23 -12.35 -3.14 -26.16
N GLU A 24 -13.37 -2.52 -25.57
CA GLU A 24 -14.27 -1.61 -26.28
C GLU A 24 -13.59 -0.26 -26.54
N SER A 25 -12.88 0.26 -25.57
CA SER A 25 -12.21 1.57 -25.67
C SER A 25 -10.74 1.48 -26.08
N GLY A 26 -10.10 0.31 -25.94
CA GLY A 26 -8.66 0.15 -26.12
C GLY A 26 -7.81 0.77 -24.99
N LEU A 27 -8.44 1.15 -23.91
CA LEU A 27 -7.81 1.78 -22.74
C LEU A 27 -7.60 0.77 -21.62
N CYS A 28 -6.83 1.15 -20.63
CA CYS A 28 -6.65 0.37 -19.41
C CYS A 28 -7.38 1.06 -18.24
N TYR A 29 -8.42 0.42 -17.71
CA TYR A 29 -9.14 0.90 -16.55
C TYR A 29 -8.28 0.72 -15.31
N ASN A 30 -8.00 1.80 -14.60
CA ASN A 30 -7.25 1.85 -13.35
C ASN A 30 -8.10 2.53 -12.28
N ARG A 31 -9.16 1.83 -11.86
CA ARG A 31 -10.10 2.18 -10.80
C ARG A 31 -10.72 3.59 -10.88
N ASN A 32 -9.93 4.65 -10.74
CA ASN A 32 -10.40 6.04 -10.76
C ASN A 32 -10.07 6.78 -12.06
N ARG A 33 -9.20 6.21 -12.89
CA ARG A 33 -8.76 6.80 -14.17
C ARG A 33 -8.67 5.74 -15.27
N TYR A 34 -8.70 6.20 -16.51
CA TYR A 34 -8.35 5.39 -17.68
C TYR A 34 -6.96 5.77 -18.17
N TYR A 35 -6.12 4.76 -18.36
CA TYR A 35 -4.77 4.89 -18.89
C TYR A 35 -4.74 4.53 -20.37
N ASP A 36 -4.11 5.37 -21.18
CA ASP A 36 -3.89 5.14 -22.60
C ASP A 36 -2.49 4.52 -22.80
N PRO A 37 -2.40 3.23 -23.16
CA PRO A 37 -1.13 2.56 -23.36
C PRO A 37 -0.35 3.08 -24.56
N LEU A 38 -1.01 3.75 -25.52
CA LEU A 38 -0.36 4.33 -26.70
C LEU A 38 0.30 5.67 -26.37
N GLN A 39 -0.30 6.45 -25.45
CA GLN A 39 0.23 7.74 -25.01
C GLN A 39 1.09 7.63 -23.74
N GLY A 40 1.05 6.49 -23.04
CA GLY A 40 1.79 6.29 -21.79
C GLY A 40 1.31 7.16 -20.62
N ARG A 41 0.04 7.55 -20.60
CA ARG A 41 -0.52 8.47 -19.59
C ARG A 41 -2.00 8.21 -19.35
N TYR A 42 -2.52 8.78 -18.27
CA TYR A 42 -3.97 8.85 -18.06
C TYR A 42 -4.64 9.79 -19.08
N ILE A 43 -5.87 9.47 -19.48
CA ILE A 43 -6.66 10.30 -20.40
C ILE A 43 -7.52 11.35 -19.68
N THR A 44 -7.73 11.17 -18.37
CA THR A 44 -8.42 12.13 -17.51
C THR A 44 -7.44 12.79 -16.56
N GLN A 45 -7.75 14.02 -16.16
CA GLN A 45 -7.01 14.67 -15.10
C GLN A 45 -7.10 13.85 -13.82
N ASP A 46 -6.06 13.92 -13.02
CA ASP A 46 -6.06 13.36 -11.68
C ASP A 46 -7.26 13.95 -10.91
N PRO A 47 -8.15 13.14 -10.32
CA PRO A 47 -9.28 13.64 -9.52
C PRO A 47 -8.86 14.60 -8.41
N ILE A 48 -7.59 14.54 -8.00
CA ILE A 48 -6.99 15.38 -6.97
C ILE A 48 -6.23 16.57 -7.53
N GLY A 49 -6.25 16.77 -8.84
CA GLY A 49 -5.66 17.92 -9.54
C GLY A 49 -4.14 18.01 -9.38
N LEU A 50 -3.63 19.25 -9.27
CA LEU A 50 -2.19 19.54 -9.14
C LEU A 50 -1.55 18.95 -7.89
N SER A 51 -2.34 18.46 -6.97
CA SER A 51 -1.84 17.81 -5.77
C SER A 51 -1.21 16.43 -6.04
N GLY A 52 -1.55 15.78 -7.18
CA GLY A 52 -0.88 14.58 -7.69
C GLY A 52 0.41 14.86 -8.46
N GLY A 53 0.81 16.15 -8.56
CA GLY A 53 1.96 16.61 -9.33
C GLY A 53 1.55 17.65 -10.39
N LEU A 54 2.55 18.34 -10.96
CA LEU A 54 2.31 19.35 -12.00
C LEU A 54 1.70 18.76 -13.27
N ASN A 55 1.95 17.49 -13.55
CA ASN A 55 1.35 16.78 -14.66
C ASN A 55 0.20 15.88 -14.14
N THR A 56 -1.01 16.40 -14.18
CA THR A 56 -2.23 15.72 -13.72
C THR A 56 -2.61 14.48 -14.55
N TYR A 57 -1.90 14.20 -15.64
CA TYR A 57 -2.10 13.03 -16.51
C TYR A 57 -0.99 11.98 -16.37
N SER A 58 0.01 12.23 -15.51
CA SER A 58 1.15 11.32 -15.38
C SER A 58 0.74 9.97 -14.80
N TYR A 59 1.34 8.90 -15.35
CA TYR A 59 1.49 7.59 -14.74
C TYR A 59 2.94 7.50 -14.21
N PRO A 60 3.23 6.70 -13.16
CA PRO A 60 4.58 6.55 -12.66
C PRO A 60 5.61 6.29 -13.78
N LEU A 61 6.73 7.03 -13.74
CA LEU A 61 7.74 7.00 -14.81
C LEU A 61 8.44 5.65 -14.94
N ASN A 62 8.50 4.90 -13.84
CA ASN A 62 9.06 3.57 -13.81
C ASN A 62 8.04 2.54 -13.31
N PRO A 63 7.14 2.05 -14.18
CA PRO A 63 6.06 1.15 -13.79
C PRO A 63 6.53 -0.25 -13.34
N ILE A 64 7.83 -0.53 -13.37
CA ILE A 64 8.42 -1.73 -12.80
C ILE A 64 8.62 -1.57 -11.29
N ASN A 65 9.03 -0.39 -10.87
CA ASN A 65 9.40 -0.09 -9.48
C ASN A 65 8.40 0.85 -8.78
N GLU A 66 7.54 1.49 -9.55
CA GLU A 66 6.53 2.44 -9.06
C GLU A 66 5.18 2.03 -9.64
N ILE A 67 4.21 1.79 -8.78
CA ILE A 67 2.85 1.45 -9.19
C ILE A 67 1.86 2.43 -8.59
N ASP A 68 0.81 2.72 -9.35
CA ASP A 68 -0.34 3.50 -8.90
C ASP A 68 -1.56 2.56 -8.82
N PRO A 69 -1.79 1.88 -7.69
CA PRO A 69 -2.78 0.81 -7.59
C PRO A 69 -4.22 1.30 -7.73
N LEU A 70 -4.43 2.59 -7.57
CA LEU A 70 -5.76 3.18 -7.48
C LEU A 70 -6.01 4.26 -8.53
N GLY A 71 -5.00 4.65 -9.29
CA GLY A 71 -5.07 5.86 -10.11
C GLY A 71 -5.18 7.11 -9.23
N LEU A 72 -4.54 7.12 -8.05
CA LEU A 72 -4.59 8.17 -7.02
C LEU A 72 -3.20 8.36 -6.39
N LYS A 73 -3.15 8.79 -5.13
CA LYS A 73 -1.95 9.33 -4.47
C LYS A 73 -1.16 8.39 -3.57
N VAL A 74 -1.59 7.16 -3.38
CA VAL A 74 -0.80 6.17 -2.66
C VAL A 74 0.07 5.43 -3.66
N ILE A 75 1.36 5.71 -3.65
CA ILE A 75 2.34 5.16 -4.60
C ILE A 75 3.19 4.12 -3.86
N VAL A 76 3.27 2.92 -4.40
CA VAL A 76 4.21 1.89 -3.94
C VAL A 76 5.52 2.05 -4.71
N VAL A 77 6.61 2.23 -3.96
CA VAL A 77 7.97 2.37 -4.50
C VAL A 77 8.81 1.20 -3.99
N ALA A 78 9.06 0.23 -4.84
CA ALA A 78 9.85 -0.94 -4.51
C ALA A 78 10.97 -1.14 -5.55
N SER A 79 12.13 -1.60 -5.09
CA SER A 79 13.26 -1.93 -5.97
C SER A 79 13.12 -3.31 -6.62
N ASP A 80 12.35 -4.20 -6.01
CA ASP A 80 12.05 -5.55 -6.51
C ASP A 80 10.57 -5.62 -6.94
N PRO A 81 10.28 -6.06 -8.19
CA PRO A 81 8.91 -6.26 -8.67
C PRO A 81 8.07 -7.23 -7.83
N ASN A 82 8.70 -8.22 -7.18
CA ASN A 82 7.98 -9.14 -6.29
C ASN A 82 7.54 -8.43 -5.00
N GLU A 83 8.37 -7.56 -4.45
CA GLU A 83 8.02 -6.73 -3.29
C GLU A 83 6.88 -5.76 -3.62
N ALA A 84 6.95 -5.12 -4.80
CA ALA A 84 5.85 -4.28 -5.27
C ALA A 84 4.53 -5.05 -5.35
N LYS A 85 4.56 -6.28 -5.87
CA LYS A 85 3.40 -7.15 -5.96
C LYS A 85 2.86 -7.53 -4.58
N LEU A 86 3.73 -7.92 -3.64
CA LEU A 86 3.33 -8.24 -2.27
C LEU A 86 2.62 -7.06 -1.58
N LEU A 87 3.17 -5.85 -1.72
CA LEU A 87 2.57 -4.65 -1.16
C LEU A 87 1.24 -4.30 -1.83
N GLN A 88 1.12 -4.50 -3.14
CA GLN A 88 -0.14 -4.29 -3.84
C GLN A 88 -1.22 -5.26 -3.36
N GLU A 89 -0.88 -6.54 -3.22
CA GLU A 89 -1.79 -7.56 -2.69
C GLU A 89 -2.19 -7.24 -1.24
N ALA A 90 -1.24 -6.81 -0.41
CA ALA A 90 -1.50 -6.39 0.96
C ALA A 90 -2.42 -5.16 1.02
N TYR A 91 -2.20 -4.16 0.17
CA TYR A 91 -3.05 -2.98 0.08
C TYR A 91 -4.47 -3.34 -0.39
N ALA A 92 -4.60 -4.22 -1.37
CA ALA A 92 -5.88 -4.73 -1.83
C ALA A 92 -6.61 -5.51 -0.72
N GLN A 93 -5.88 -6.38 0.00
CA GLN A 93 -6.41 -7.13 1.14
C GLN A 93 -6.84 -6.21 2.29
N LEU A 94 -6.06 -5.21 2.65
CA LEU A 94 -6.41 -4.18 3.62
C LEU A 94 -7.75 -3.53 3.27
N ASN A 95 -7.95 -3.17 2.01
CA ASN A 95 -9.17 -2.54 1.51
C ASN A 95 -10.38 -3.47 1.40
N THR A 96 -10.24 -4.77 1.68
CA THR A 96 -11.42 -5.65 1.89
C THR A 96 -12.06 -5.43 3.26
N THR A 97 -11.33 -4.83 4.20
CA THR A 97 -11.83 -4.55 5.55
C THR A 97 -12.46 -3.17 5.63
N LYS A 98 -13.51 -3.03 6.46
CA LYS A 98 -14.14 -1.73 6.69
C LYS A 98 -13.15 -0.71 7.24
N ARG A 99 -12.33 -1.11 8.24
CA ARG A 99 -11.36 -0.19 8.84
C ARG A 99 -10.25 0.19 7.87
N GLY A 100 -9.77 -0.74 7.05
CA GLY A 100 -8.82 -0.44 5.98
C GLY A 100 -9.34 0.64 5.04
N GLN A 101 -10.58 0.53 4.57
CA GLN A 101 -11.20 1.56 3.73
C GLN A 101 -11.34 2.92 4.44
N GLU A 102 -11.66 2.92 5.73
CA GLU A 102 -11.76 4.16 6.52
C GLU A 102 -10.41 4.87 6.69
N ILE A 103 -9.30 4.13 6.67
CA ILE A 103 -7.94 4.68 6.74
C ILE A 103 -7.46 5.12 5.35
N THR A 104 -7.58 4.26 4.34
CA THR A 104 -6.99 4.50 3.03
C THR A 104 -7.71 5.58 2.25
N LYS A 105 -9.03 5.61 2.30
CA LYS A 105 -9.81 6.57 1.53
C LYS A 105 -9.49 8.04 1.83
N PRO A 106 -9.37 8.49 3.09
CA PRO A 106 -8.95 9.86 3.37
C PRO A 106 -7.53 10.17 2.89
N LEU A 107 -6.61 9.18 2.89
CA LEU A 107 -5.26 9.34 2.36
C LEU A 107 -5.28 9.46 0.83
N GLU A 108 -6.12 8.67 0.18
CA GLU A 108 -6.36 8.72 -1.27
C GLU A 108 -7.00 10.05 -1.69
N ASP A 109 -7.94 10.56 -0.92
CA ASP A 109 -8.63 11.85 -1.15
C ASP A 109 -7.79 13.07 -0.68
N SER A 110 -6.66 12.85 -0.02
CA SER A 110 -5.78 13.89 0.52
C SER A 110 -5.14 14.74 -0.59
N LYS A 111 -4.71 15.95 -0.27
CA LYS A 111 -3.86 16.78 -1.14
C LYS A 111 -2.40 16.33 -1.15
N ASP A 112 -2.03 15.42 -0.31
CA ASP A 112 -0.66 14.96 -0.11
C ASP A 112 -0.43 13.62 -0.80
N VAL A 113 0.76 13.40 -1.30
CA VAL A 113 1.18 12.11 -1.84
C VAL A 113 1.76 11.26 -0.71
N TYR A 114 1.26 10.04 -0.55
CA TYR A 114 1.77 9.08 0.41
C TYR A 114 2.53 7.98 -0.33
N ASN A 115 3.82 7.87 -0.05
CA ASN A 115 4.66 6.85 -0.65
C ASN A 115 4.84 5.68 0.30
N ILE A 116 4.72 4.47 -0.21
CA ILE A 116 5.03 3.23 0.50
C ILE A 116 6.33 2.71 -0.07
N TYR A 117 7.40 2.75 0.71
CA TYR A 117 8.72 2.26 0.33
C TYR A 117 9.00 0.89 0.93
N THR A 118 9.65 0.02 0.16
CA THR A 118 10.22 -1.21 0.72
C THR A 118 11.55 -0.92 1.41
N ILE A 119 11.76 -1.56 2.56
CA ILE A 119 13.02 -1.52 3.31
C ILE A 119 13.31 -2.89 3.92
N HIS A 120 14.54 -3.08 4.43
CA HIS A 120 14.96 -4.31 5.11
C HIS A 120 15.17 -4.07 6.61
N ARG A 121 14.13 -3.58 7.28
CA ARG A 121 14.09 -3.34 8.74
C ARG A 121 12.64 -3.12 9.19
N ASP A 122 12.45 -2.87 10.49
CA ASP A 122 11.13 -2.57 11.07
C ASP A 122 10.36 -1.50 10.28
N ALA A 123 9.07 -1.73 10.10
CA ALA A 123 8.17 -0.79 9.46
C ALA A 123 8.03 0.50 10.28
N PHE A 124 7.87 1.63 9.61
CA PHE A 124 7.61 2.91 10.27
C PHE A 124 7.00 3.93 9.31
N TYR A 125 6.38 4.96 9.87
CA TYR A 125 5.84 6.11 9.14
C TYR A 125 6.68 7.36 9.34
N CYS A 126 6.89 8.13 8.27
CA CYS A 126 7.55 9.43 8.29
C CYS A 126 6.54 10.56 8.19
N PRO A 127 6.24 11.28 9.29
CA PRO A 127 5.33 12.41 9.26
C PRO A 127 5.94 13.63 8.55
N ALA A 128 5.08 14.55 8.10
CA ALA A 128 5.52 15.82 7.55
C ALA A 128 6.25 16.66 8.61
N GLY A 129 7.32 17.35 8.20
CA GLY A 129 8.10 18.23 9.09
C GLY A 129 8.90 17.50 10.16
N THR A 130 9.12 16.17 10.01
CA THR A 130 9.94 15.42 10.95
C THR A 130 11.41 15.84 10.90
N THR A 131 12.06 15.82 12.06
CA THR A 131 13.52 16.02 12.20
C THR A 131 14.29 14.70 12.17
N ASP A 132 13.59 13.55 12.08
CA ASP A 132 14.24 12.26 12.01
C ASP A 132 15.06 12.14 10.71
N VAL A 133 16.35 11.86 10.88
CA VAL A 133 17.30 11.74 9.77
C VAL A 133 16.92 10.59 8.81
N SER A 134 16.28 9.53 9.32
CA SER A 134 15.80 8.41 8.49
C SER A 134 14.67 8.81 7.55
N CYS A 135 13.95 9.88 7.88
CA CYS A 135 12.84 10.42 7.09
C CYS A 135 13.23 11.59 6.18
N GLN A 136 14.49 12.01 6.19
CA GLN A 136 14.92 13.21 5.45
C GLN A 136 14.60 13.10 3.95
N GLY A 137 13.82 14.06 3.44
CA GLY A 137 13.37 14.08 2.04
C GLY A 137 12.32 13.05 1.67
N LYS A 138 11.73 12.37 2.65
CA LYS A 138 10.72 11.32 2.45
C LYS A 138 9.53 11.52 3.39
N GLU A 139 9.05 12.72 3.49
CA GLU A 139 7.90 13.08 4.31
C GLU A 139 6.62 12.38 3.80
N LYS A 140 5.70 12.06 4.72
CA LYS A 140 4.45 11.32 4.43
C LYS A 140 4.69 9.99 3.73
N ALA A 141 5.71 9.28 4.17
CA ALA A 141 6.10 7.98 3.63
C ALA A 141 5.95 6.87 4.67
N VAL A 142 5.44 5.73 4.22
CA VAL A 142 5.46 4.47 4.96
C VAL A 142 6.63 3.64 4.45
N PHE A 143 7.38 3.05 5.37
CA PHE A 143 8.45 2.12 5.10
C PHE A 143 8.09 0.76 5.65
N ILE A 144 8.19 -0.28 4.85
CA ILE A 144 7.76 -1.63 5.23
C ILE A 144 8.65 -2.70 4.60
N GLU A 145 8.88 -3.80 5.34
CA GLU A 145 9.63 -4.98 4.86
C GLU A 145 8.63 -6.06 4.40
N PRO A 146 8.42 -6.23 3.09
CA PRO A 146 7.38 -7.12 2.62
C PRO A 146 7.72 -8.61 2.70
N ASN A 147 8.99 -8.97 2.83
CA ASN A 147 9.46 -10.36 2.82
C ASN A 147 9.60 -10.98 4.21
N GLU A 148 9.61 -10.16 5.24
CA GLU A 148 9.69 -10.62 6.62
C GLU A 148 8.30 -10.64 7.27
N CYS A 149 8.14 -11.43 8.31
CA CYS A 149 6.93 -11.50 9.11
C CYS A 149 7.27 -11.24 10.56
N VAL A 150 6.51 -10.36 11.17
CA VAL A 150 6.57 -10.18 12.61
C VAL A 150 5.58 -11.10 13.30
N LYS A 151 6.02 -11.75 14.39
CA LYS A 151 5.14 -12.48 15.30
C LYS A 151 4.73 -11.57 16.44
N LEU A 152 3.45 -11.35 16.59
CA LEU A 152 2.89 -10.46 17.60
C LEU A 152 2.03 -11.24 18.60
N PRO A 153 1.96 -10.78 19.87
CA PRO A 153 1.21 -11.46 20.91
C PRO A 153 -0.29 -11.35 20.69
N THR A 154 -0.96 -12.49 20.71
CA THR A 154 -2.41 -12.65 20.69
C THR A 154 -2.86 -13.47 21.91
N ALA A 155 -4.16 -13.68 22.08
CA ALA A 155 -4.67 -14.56 23.13
C ALA A 155 -4.26 -16.04 22.92
N GLN A 156 -3.83 -16.41 21.72
CA GLN A 156 -3.38 -17.77 21.33
C GLN A 156 -1.85 -17.93 21.39
N GLY A 157 -1.12 -16.89 21.77
CA GLY A 157 0.34 -16.87 21.78
C GLY A 157 0.93 -15.91 20.77
N LEU A 158 2.16 -16.19 20.32
CA LEU A 158 2.81 -15.40 19.26
C LEU A 158 2.34 -15.90 17.88
N GLU A 159 1.66 -15.05 17.14
CA GLU A 159 1.16 -15.37 15.80
C GLU A 159 1.75 -14.43 14.75
N VAL A 160 1.94 -14.97 13.55
CA VAL A 160 2.40 -14.21 12.38
C VAL A 160 1.35 -13.18 12.01
N THR A 161 1.80 -11.94 11.78
CA THR A 161 0.98 -10.84 11.31
C THR A 161 1.02 -10.77 9.80
N SER A 162 -0.12 -10.57 9.15
CA SER A 162 -0.16 -10.35 7.70
C SER A 162 0.44 -9.00 7.32
N LEU A 163 0.96 -8.89 6.10
CA LEU A 163 1.47 -7.63 5.56
C LEU A 163 0.38 -6.57 5.47
N ALA A 164 -0.87 -6.97 5.23
CA ALA A 164 -2.02 -6.07 5.19
C ALA A 164 -2.28 -5.41 6.55
N VAL A 165 -2.10 -6.15 7.65
CA VAL A 165 -2.23 -5.62 9.01
C VAL A 165 -1.09 -4.68 9.36
N GLU A 166 0.16 -5.06 9.04
CA GLU A 166 1.34 -4.19 9.24
C GLU A 166 1.19 -2.88 8.47
N LEU A 167 0.82 -2.97 7.19
CA LEU A 167 0.57 -1.80 6.35
C LEU A 167 -0.56 -0.92 6.92
N GLY A 168 -1.64 -1.54 7.40
CA GLY A 168 -2.76 -0.84 8.02
C GLY A 168 -2.38 -0.14 9.32
N HIS A 169 -1.44 -0.69 10.10
CA HIS A 169 -0.89 -0.06 11.30
C HIS A 169 -0.14 1.24 10.92
N GLU A 170 0.78 1.15 9.96
CA GLU A 170 1.59 2.32 9.53
C GLU A 170 0.74 3.39 8.82
N LEU A 171 -0.21 2.99 8.00
CA LEU A 171 -1.18 3.92 7.41
C LEU A 171 -2.12 4.53 8.46
N GLY A 172 -2.35 3.85 9.57
CA GLY A 172 -3.03 4.40 10.74
C GLY A 172 -2.30 5.60 11.34
N HIS A 173 -0.97 5.54 11.39
CA HIS A 173 -0.15 6.70 11.77
C HIS A 173 -0.28 7.84 10.76
N ALA A 174 -0.28 7.54 9.47
CA ALA A 174 -0.50 8.53 8.42
C ALA A 174 -1.90 9.17 8.51
N HIS A 175 -2.89 8.44 9.02
CA HIS A 175 -4.25 8.92 9.31
C HIS A 175 -4.36 9.68 10.64
N GLY A 176 -3.24 9.91 11.34
CA GLY A 176 -3.18 10.75 12.55
C GLY A 176 -3.37 10.00 13.87
N VAL A 177 -3.33 8.68 13.88
CA VAL A 177 -3.40 7.89 15.12
C VAL A 177 -2.00 7.53 15.58
N HIS A 178 -1.65 7.85 16.82
CA HIS A 178 -0.33 7.60 17.39
C HIS A 178 -0.35 6.44 18.40
N ASP A 179 0.82 5.82 18.61
CA ASP A 179 1.03 4.84 19.67
C ASP A 179 1.30 5.53 21.01
N ASP A 180 0.29 6.23 21.50
CA ASP A 180 0.32 6.93 22.76
C ASP A 180 -0.43 6.14 23.86
N GLY A 181 -0.34 6.64 25.09
CA GLY A 181 -0.82 5.93 26.26
C GLY A 181 0.26 5.06 26.92
N GLY A 182 -0.01 4.61 28.14
CA GLY A 182 0.95 3.88 28.95
C GLY A 182 1.31 2.49 28.40
N ASP A 183 0.39 1.86 27.68
CA ASP A 183 0.55 0.55 27.03
C ASP A 183 0.87 0.62 25.53
N ARG A 184 0.84 1.82 24.95
CA ARG A 184 1.07 2.08 23.52
C ARG A 184 0.10 1.37 22.57
N MET A 185 -1.07 0.96 23.07
CA MET A 185 -2.06 0.17 22.31
C MET A 185 -3.07 1.02 21.54
N ASN A 186 -2.93 2.34 21.52
CA ASN A 186 -3.95 3.22 20.90
C ASN A 186 -4.15 2.91 19.42
N ASN A 187 -3.08 2.92 18.62
CA ASN A 187 -3.16 2.59 17.19
C ASN A 187 -3.55 1.11 16.97
N VAL A 188 -3.04 0.20 17.81
CA VAL A 188 -3.42 -1.21 17.78
C VAL A 188 -4.92 -1.39 17.96
N ASN A 189 -5.52 -0.73 18.94
CA ASN A 189 -6.94 -0.88 19.23
C ASN A 189 -7.86 -0.17 18.23
N LEU A 190 -7.44 1.00 17.73
CA LEU A 190 -8.23 1.78 16.79
C LEU A 190 -8.13 1.30 15.34
N ASN A 191 -6.97 0.82 14.93
CA ASN A 191 -6.69 0.47 13.55
C ASN A 191 -6.36 -1.01 13.38
N GLU A 192 -5.29 -1.50 14.02
CA GLU A 192 -4.76 -2.84 13.77
C GLU A 192 -5.76 -3.95 14.10
N ASN A 193 -6.33 -3.96 15.32
CA ASN A 193 -7.27 -5.00 15.75
C ASN A 193 -8.59 -5.02 14.94
N PRO A 194 -9.20 -3.90 14.56
CA PRO A 194 -10.33 -3.92 13.63
C PRO A 194 -9.99 -4.46 12.22
N ILE A 195 -8.77 -4.21 11.72
CA ILE A 195 -8.30 -4.79 10.45
C ILE A 195 -8.11 -6.29 10.60
N ARG A 196 -7.43 -6.75 11.68
CA ARG A 196 -7.28 -8.17 12.01
C ARG A 196 -8.62 -8.90 12.05
N ALA A 197 -9.59 -8.33 12.75
CA ALA A 197 -10.94 -8.89 12.81
C ALA A 197 -11.59 -9.00 11.42
N GLY A 198 -11.40 -8.00 10.56
CA GLY A 198 -11.89 -8.03 9.17
C GLY A 198 -11.21 -9.08 8.30
N LEU A 199 -9.97 -9.47 8.61
CA LEU A 199 -9.19 -10.50 7.91
C LEU A 199 -9.28 -11.88 8.56
N GLY A 200 -9.99 -12.02 9.70
CA GLY A 200 -10.09 -13.28 10.44
C GLY A 200 -8.83 -13.61 11.26
N GLU A 201 -7.99 -12.62 11.53
CA GLU A 201 -6.82 -12.76 12.39
C GLU A 201 -7.16 -12.47 13.86
N ASN A 202 -6.44 -13.11 14.80
CA ASN A 202 -6.62 -12.86 16.22
C ASN A 202 -6.14 -11.46 16.63
N PRO A 203 -6.85 -10.77 17.56
CA PRO A 203 -6.46 -9.45 17.99
C PRO A 203 -5.12 -9.48 18.77
N ARG A 204 -4.31 -8.48 18.54
CA ARG A 204 -3.06 -8.24 19.26
C ARG A 204 -3.38 -7.78 20.69
N THR A 205 -2.67 -8.34 21.68
CA THR A 205 -2.94 -8.15 23.10
C THR A 205 -1.91 -7.32 23.85
N ALA A 206 -0.75 -7.06 23.23
CA ALA A 206 0.29 -6.22 23.81
C ALA A 206 1.13 -5.55 22.74
N TYR A 207 1.60 -4.31 23.01
CA TYR A 207 2.47 -3.59 22.08
C TYR A 207 3.91 -4.11 22.12
N VAL A 208 4.45 -4.25 23.32
CA VAL A 208 5.85 -4.67 23.52
C VAL A 208 5.94 -6.17 23.47
N VAL A 209 6.82 -6.67 22.62
CA VAL A 209 7.22 -8.09 22.58
C VAL A 209 8.62 -8.17 23.19
N PRO A 210 8.90 -9.07 24.15
CA PRO A 210 10.20 -9.21 24.78
C PRO A 210 11.34 -9.55 23.79
N ARG A 211 10.99 -10.13 22.66
CA ARG A 211 11.89 -10.44 21.56
C ARG A 211 11.07 -10.54 20.29
N VAL A 212 11.31 -9.66 19.32
CA VAL A 212 10.73 -9.77 17.99
C VAL A 212 11.49 -10.88 17.26
N GLU A 213 10.80 -11.96 16.92
CA GLU A 213 11.33 -13.00 16.05
C GLU A 213 10.91 -12.67 14.61
N TRP A 214 11.88 -12.21 13.84
CA TRP A 214 11.72 -12.01 12.40
C TRP A 214 11.98 -13.32 11.67
N GLU A 215 11.04 -13.75 10.88
CA GLU A 215 11.18 -14.93 10.02
C GLU A 215 10.95 -14.54 8.56
N LYS A 216 11.79 -15.02 7.66
CA LYS A 216 11.51 -14.96 6.22
C LYS A 216 10.37 -15.91 5.91
N CYS A 217 9.17 -15.40 5.83
CA CYS A 217 7.96 -16.20 5.69
C CYS A 217 7.18 -15.93 4.39
N ARG A 218 7.52 -14.84 3.71
CA ARG A 218 6.87 -14.47 2.44
C ARG A 218 7.85 -14.74 1.31
N LYS A 219 7.43 -15.55 0.33
CA LYS A 219 8.21 -15.89 -0.86
C LYS A 219 7.48 -15.41 -2.09
#